data_6fe25fc27f591476246ad07af6756cf5
#
_entry.id   6fe25fc27f591476246ad07af6756cf5
#
_cell.length_a   1.000
_cell.length_b   1.000
_cell.length_c   1.000
_cell.angle_alpha   90.00
_cell.angle_beta   90.00
_cell.angle_gamma   90.00
#
_symmetry.space_group_name_H-M   'P 1'
#
loop_
_entity.id
_entity.type
_entity.pdbx_description
1 polymer ?
#
loop_
_entity_poly.entity_id
_entity_poly.type
_entity_poly.pdbx_seq_one_letter_code
_entity_poly.pdbx_strand_id
1 'polypeptide(L)'
;MLATADPHTDVVLLVESVRKRPQRSHQKLRWHFYVSAARHFALELREMGFEVIYEHAPTIHEGILATQAQLGGAELWCTEPSSFGQMKSMQKLGAQFVTNDFFLTPRALFGQWATGQKSYVMESFYRSQRVRLGILMDGSKPEGGQWNFDKENRLPPPKNYDWPPYLEHELDEIDLQVANEIGFMPTKIWATTRTGARAQLRYFVDHHLVHFGPLEDAMTAENWALHHSLLSPYLNIGLLHVSEVLDAVLARHAEGDIPIASTEGFVRQLIGWREYVNGMYWHLGADYKNSNSLGATRELPALFTEPGKTDMRCVGSVVQDVAERGWVHHIPRLMVLSNFALLAGVNPQHFLRWMQESFIDATEWVMVPNVIGMGMHADGGLMMTKPYVSGGAYISKMSDYCKGCKYNPKLRTGETACPFTTLYWNFLERHEDAFAQNHRMKQQYFGLKRLSDRSELQVRAEEVIRALDAGAL
;
A
#
# COMPACT_ATOMS: atom_id res chain seq x y z
N MET A 1 -23.34 7.19 1.74
CA MET A 1 -23.81 8.59 1.94
C MET A 1 -24.77 9.01 0.85
N LEU A 2 -24.40 8.99 -0.43
CA LEU A 2 -25.31 9.42 -1.51
C LEU A 2 -26.65 8.66 -1.57
N ALA A 3 -26.66 7.40 -1.17
CA ALA A 3 -27.92 6.61 -1.13
C ALA A 3 -28.95 7.15 -0.13
N THR A 4 -28.57 8.01 0.80
CA THR A 4 -29.46 8.64 1.81
C THR A 4 -29.62 10.13 1.60
N ALA A 5 -28.89 10.74 0.64
CA ALA A 5 -29.00 12.15 0.31
C ALA A 5 -30.14 12.38 -0.70
N ASP A 6 -30.86 13.47 -0.53
CA ASP A 6 -31.96 13.91 -1.42
C ASP A 6 -31.44 15.04 -2.32
N PRO A 7 -31.36 14.84 -3.67
CA PRO A 7 -30.92 15.87 -4.58
C PRO A 7 -31.73 17.17 -4.56
N HIS A 8 -32.96 17.13 -4.02
CA HIS A 8 -33.84 18.31 -3.97
C HIS A 8 -33.63 19.18 -2.72
N THR A 9 -33.01 18.65 -1.68
CA THR A 9 -32.86 19.34 -0.40
C THR A 9 -31.41 19.45 0.06
N ASP A 10 -30.54 18.52 -0.39
CA ASP A 10 -29.17 18.41 0.08
C ASP A 10 -28.19 19.02 -0.91
N VAL A 11 -27.25 19.79 -0.38
CA VAL A 11 -26.12 20.36 -1.14
C VAL A 11 -24.86 19.53 -0.88
N VAL A 12 -24.19 19.12 -1.93
CA VAL A 12 -22.91 18.41 -1.82
C VAL A 12 -21.77 19.42 -1.86
N LEU A 13 -20.95 19.44 -0.80
CA LEU A 13 -19.77 20.27 -0.72
C LEU A 13 -18.51 19.46 -0.97
N LEU A 14 -17.70 19.88 -1.94
CA LEU A 14 -16.35 19.41 -2.18
C LEU A 14 -15.38 20.59 -1.95
N VAL A 15 -14.36 20.39 -1.12
CA VAL A 15 -13.37 21.43 -0.81
C VAL A 15 -11.99 21.02 -1.31
N GLU A 16 -11.44 21.82 -2.23
CA GLU A 16 -10.07 21.71 -2.69
C GLU A 16 -9.15 22.62 -1.85
N SER A 17 -8.20 22.01 -1.11
CA SER A 17 -7.25 22.78 -0.30
C SER A 17 -6.07 23.25 -1.14
N VAL A 18 -5.84 24.56 -1.18
CA VAL A 18 -4.78 25.20 -2.00
C VAL A 18 -3.51 25.55 -1.21
N ARG A 19 -3.50 25.35 0.10
CA ARG A 19 -2.41 25.81 1.00
C ARG A 19 -1.06 25.13 0.75
N LYS A 20 -1.04 23.87 0.31
CA LYS A 20 0.18 23.11 0.10
C LYS A 20 0.18 22.51 -1.31
N ARG A 21 0.72 23.24 -2.27
CA ARG A 21 0.96 22.68 -3.60
C ARG A 21 2.20 21.77 -3.57
N PRO A 22 2.14 20.63 -4.26
CA PRO A 22 3.24 19.67 -4.28
C PRO A 22 4.45 20.23 -5.05
N GLN A 23 5.66 19.83 -4.60
CA GLN A 23 6.91 20.27 -5.21
C GLN A 23 7.56 19.16 -6.05
N ARG A 24 7.57 17.92 -5.54
CA ARG A 24 8.20 16.77 -6.21
C ARG A 24 7.26 16.12 -7.23
N SER A 25 7.78 15.52 -8.29
CA SER A 25 7.00 14.92 -9.39
C SER A 25 5.98 13.87 -8.90
N HIS A 26 6.37 12.93 -8.01
CA HIS A 26 5.45 11.94 -7.46
C HIS A 26 4.34 12.56 -6.60
N GLN A 27 4.64 13.65 -5.87
CA GLN A 27 3.62 14.40 -5.12
C GLN A 27 2.67 15.12 -6.08
N LYS A 28 3.18 15.67 -7.19
CA LYS A 28 2.38 16.30 -8.24
C LYS A 28 1.47 15.29 -8.93
N LEU A 29 1.97 14.08 -9.24
CA LEU A 29 1.18 13.01 -9.82
C LEU A 29 0.01 12.61 -8.90
N ARG A 30 0.29 12.41 -7.61
CA ARG A 30 -0.73 12.10 -6.61
C ARG A 30 -1.75 13.25 -6.46
N TRP A 31 -1.29 14.48 -6.42
CA TRP A 31 -2.17 15.66 -6.32
C TRP A 31 -3.07 15.77 -7.55
N HIS A 32 -2.49 15.62 -8.76
CA HIS A 32 -3.24 15.57 -10.00
C HIS A 32 -4.37 14.53 -9.92
N PHE A 33 -4.04 13.28 -9.58
CA PHE A 33 -5.01 12.21 -9.50
C PHE A 33 -6.18 12.53 -8.55
N TYR A 34 -5.88 13.02 -7.35
CA TYR A 34 -6.93 13.32 -6.35
C TYR A 34 -7.81 14.49 -6.77
N VAL A 35 -7.22 15.55 -7.28
CA VAL A 35 -7.96 16.77 -7.67
C VAL A 35 -8.79 16.53 -8.93
N SER A 36 -8.21 15.91 -9.96
CA SER A 36 -8.96 15.54 -11.16
C SER A 36 -10.12 14.60 -10.82
N ALA A 37 -9.91 13.59 -10.00
CA ALA A 37 -10.98 12.69 -9.57
C ALA A 37 -12.07 13.41 -8.78
N ALA A 38 -11.74 14.37 -7.92
CA ALA A 38 -12.72 15.17 -7.20
C ALA A 38 -13.53 16.09 -8.13
N ARG A 39 -12.88 16.71 -9.12
CA ARG A 39 -13.56 17.55 -10.11
C ARG A 39 -14.48 16.74 -11.02
N HIS A 40 -14.05 15.56 -11.49
CA HIS A 40 -14.92 14.62 -12.21
C HIS A 40 -16.11 14.16 -11.37
N PHE A 41 -15.88 13.85 -10.11
CA PHE A 41 -16.96 13.47 -9.20
C PHE A 41 -17.97 14.61 -9.00
N ALA A 42 -17.51 15.87 -8.96
CA ALA A 42 -18.43 17.01 -8.92
C ALA A 42 -19.33 17.09 -10.15
N LEU A 43 -18.82 16.76 -11.35
CA LEU A 43 -19.64 16.68 -12.56
C LEU A 43 -20.63 15.53 -12.50
N GLU A 44 -20.18 14.32 -12.13
CA GLU A 44 -21.02 13.14 -11.96
C GLU A 44 -22.21 13.43 -11.02
N LEU A 45 -21.96 14.13 -9.91
CA LEU A 45 -23.00 14.52 -8.95
C LEU A 45 -24.02 15.51 -9.54
N ARG A 46 -23.56 16.48 -10.32
CA ARG A 46 -24.45 17.43 -11.01
C ARG A 46 -25.32 16.74 -12.06
N GLU A 47 -24.77 15.78 -12.79
CA GLU A 47 -25.52 14.93 -13.72
C GLU A 47 -26.58 14.06 -13.01
N MET A 48 -26.31 13.66 -11.76
CA MET A 48 -27.26 12.97 -10.90
C MET A 48 -28.33 13.90 -10.29
N GLY A 49 -28.28 15.21 -10.57
CA GLY A 49 -29.25 16.20 -10.10
C GLY A 49 -28.94 16.87 -8.77
N PHE A 50 -27.77 16.62 -8.19
CA PHE A 50 -27.38 17.32 -6.94
C PHE A 50 -26.92 18.74 -7.20
N GLU A 51 -27.26 19.65 -6.30
CA GLU A 51 -26.55 20.93 -6.18
C GLU A 51 -25.17 20.67 -5.59
N VAL A 52 -24.10 21.08 -6.32
CA VAL A 52 -22.71 20.86 -5.92
C VAL A 52 -21.97 22.17 -5.81
N ILE A 53 -21.53 22.48 -4.59
CA ILE A 53 -20.56 23.55 -4.32
C ILE A 53 -19.16 22.95 -4.36
N TYR A 54 -18.32 23.48 -5.27
CA TYR A 54 -16.90 23.12 -5.33
C TYR A 54 -16.09 24.33 -4.86
N GLU A 55 -15.54 24.24 -3.65
CA GLU A 55 -14.92 25.36 -2.95
C GLU A 55 -13.39 25.26 -2.97
N HIS A 56 -12.71 26.35 -3.31
CA HIS A 56 -11.26 26.51 -3.19
C HIS A 56 -10.93 27.29 -1.92
N ALA A 57 -10.33 26.62 -0.94
CA ALA A 57 -10.01 27.25 0.34
C ALA A 57 -8.57 26.93 0.79
N PRO A 58 -7.97 27.73 1.69
CA PRO A 58 -6.67 27.41 2.24
C PRO A 58 -6.62 26.03 2.92
N THR A 59 -7.70 25.66 3.61
CA THR A 59 -7.87 24.35 4.25
C THR A 59 -9.30 23.83 4.07
N ILE A 60 -9.47 22.50 4.15
CA ILE A 60 -10.81 21.89 4.12
C ILE A 60 -11.70 22.47 5.24
N HIS A 61 -11.14 22.69 6.42
CA HIS A 61 -11.85 23.27 7.58
C HIS A 61 -12.41 24.66 7.27
N GLU A 62 -11.58 25.54 6.71
CA GLU A 62 -12.00 26.92 6.36
C GLU A 62 -13.06 26.92 5.25
N GLY A 63 -12.92 26.07 4.22
CA GLY A 63 -13.92 25.94 3.16
C GLY A 63 -15.27 25.45 3.69
N ILE A 64 -15.29 24.47 4.59
CA ILE A 64 -16.55 24.00 5.21
C ILE A 64 -17.21 25.12 6.01
N LEU A 65 -16.47 25.85 6.85
CA LEU A 65 -17.03 26.96 7.66
C LEU A 65 -17.58 28.07 6.77
N ALA A 66 -16.87 28.45 5.72
CA ALA A 66 -17.32 29.47 4.78
C ALA A 66 -18.63 29.07 4.10
N THR A 67 -18.70 27.85 3.59
CA THR A 67 -19.92 27.33 2.94
C THR A 67 -21.09 27.19 3.92
N GLN A 68 -20.88 26.70 5.15
CA GLN A 68 -21.92 26.65 6.17
C GLN A 68 -22.50 28.05 6.47
N ALA A 69 -21.63 29.07 6.56
CA ALA A 69 -22.08 30.45 6.78
C ALA A 69 -22.91 30.96 5.60
N GLN A 70 -22.55 30.67 4.35
CA GLN A 70 -23.32 31.01 3.15
C GLN A 70 -24.68 30.33 3.12
N LEU A 71 -24.79 29.11 3.59
CA LEU A 71 -26.00 28.30 3.66
C LEU A 71 -26.82 28.52 4.95
N GLY A 72 -26.58 29.61 5.67
CA GLY A 72 -27.36 29.97 6.87
C GLY A 72 -27.18 29.03 8.05
N GLY A 73 -26.07 28.33 8.15
CA GLY A 73 -25.77 27.38 9.25
C GLY A 73 -26.33 25.98 9.00
N ALA A 74 -26.38 25.53 7.74
CA ALA A 74 -26.84 24.18 7.38
C ALA A 74 -26.11 23.08 8.17
N GLU A 75 -26.83 22.00 8.49
CA GLU A 75 -26.23 20.83 9.13
C GLU A 75 -25.15 20.20 8.24
N LEU A 76 -24.04 19.83 8.85
CA LEU A 76 -22.94 19.16 8.18
C LEU A 76 -23.06 17.65 8.35
N TRP A 77 -23.15 16.94 7.23
CA TRP A 77 -23.15 15.49 7.18
C TRP A 77 -21.94 14.98 6.40
N CYS A 78 -21.29 13.93 6.86
CA CYS A 78 -20.25 13.25 6.09
C CYS A 78 -20.23 11.74 6.37
N THR A 79 -19.69 10.98 5.43
CA THR A 79 -19.31 9.59 5.71
C THR A 79 -18.21 9.57 6.76
N GLU A 80 -18.26 8.61 7.70
CA GLU A 80 -17.17 8.43 8.67
C GLU A 80 -15.80 8.49 7.96
N PRO A 81 -14.94 9.46 8.29
CA PRO A 81 -13.64 9.61 7.67
C PRO A 81 -12.74 8.39 7.88
N SER A 82 -11.82 8.14 6.94
CA SER A 82 -10.91 7.01 6.98
C SER A 82 -9.60 7.27 7.74
N SER A 83 -9.50 8.41 8.47
CA SER A 83 -8.36 8.69 9.34
C SER A 83 -8.76 9.36 10.66
N PHE A 84 -7.99 9.12 11.72
CA PHE A 84 -8.20 9.75 13.03
C PHE A 84 -8.16 11.28 12.97
N GLY A 85 -7.24 11.83 12.16
CA GLY A 85 -7.10 13.28 12.01
C GLY A 85 -8.34 13.92 11.38
N GLN A 86 -8.85 13.33 10.30
CA GLN A 86 -10.07 13.78 9.66
C GLN A 86 -11.30 13.59 10.56
N MET A 87 -11.42 12.45 11.24
CA MET A 87 -12.50 12.20 12.20
C MET A 87 -12.56 13.30 13.26
N LYS A 88 -11.42 13.58 13.91
CA LYS A 88 -11.33 14.65 14.92
C LYS A 88 -11.67 16.03 14.35
N SER A 89 -11.27 16.30 13.10
CA SER A 89 -11.58 17.57 12.44
C SER A 89 -13.08 17.74 12.17
N MET A 90 -13.73 16.70 11.63
CA MET A 90 -15.17 16.72 11.35
C MET A 90 -16.01 16.79 12.65
N GLN A 91 -15.59 16.08 13.69
CA GLN A 91 -16.22 16.17 15.02
C GLN A 91 -16.18 17.60 15.58
N LYS A 92 -15.05 18.31 15.42
CA LYS A 92 -14.93 19.70 15.86
C LYS A 92 -15.83 20.67 15.08
N LEU A 93 -16.16 20.33 13.85
CA LEU A 93 -17.11 21.07 13.01
C LEU A 93 -18.58 20.72 13.30
N GLY A 94 -18.85 19.81 14.24
CA GLY A 94 -20.20 19.37 14.57
C GLY A 94 -20.82 18.44 13.51
N ALA A 95 -20.03 17.80 12.67
CA ALA A 95 -20.53 16.93 11.62
C ALA A 95 -21.29 15.72 12.19
N GLN A 96 -22.42 15.41 11.58
CA GLN A 96 -23.13 14.14 11.73
C GLN A 96 -22.49 13.09 10.82
N PHE A 97 -22.42 11.83 11.25
CA PHE A 97 -21.75 10.79 10.51
C PHE A 97 -22.71 9.74 9.97
N VAL A 98 -22.52 9.40 8.69
CA VAL A 98 -23.08 8.20 8.08
C VAL A 98 -22.00 7.11 8.11
N THR A 99 -22.41 5.88 8.43
CA THR A 99 -21.50 4.73 8.45
C THR A 99 -20.71 4.61 7.15
N ASN A 100 -19.42 4.36 7.28
CA ASN A 100 -18.54 4.16 6.15
C ASN A 100 -18.74 2.77 5.55
N ASP A 101 -19.29 2.70 4.36
CA ASP A 101 -19.51 1.47 3.57
C ASP A 101 -18.37 1.10 2.62
N PHE A 102 -17.28 1.86 2.64
CA PHE A 102 -16.06 1.61 1.88
C PHE A 102 -15.39 0.26 2.20
N PHE A 103 -15.71 -0.26 3.38
CA PHE A 103 -15.20 -1.52 3.89
C PHE A 103 -16.35 -2.47 4.15
N LEU A 104 -16.11 -3.75 3.82
CA LEU A 104 -17.11 -4.81 4.07
C LEU A 104 -17.19 -5.21 5.54
N THR A 105 -16.19 -4.82 6.33
CA THR A 105 -16.12 -5.09 7.77
C THR A 105 -16.27 -3.80 8.55
N PRO A 106 -17.45 -3.52 9.12
CA PRO A 106 -17.65 -2.37 10.02
C PRO A 106 -16.66 -2.41 11.18
N ARG A 107 -16.24 -1.23 11.66
CA ARG A 107 -15.28 -1.09 12.78
C ARG A 107 -15.70 -1.86 14.02
N ALA A 108 -16.99 -1.81 14.38
CA ALA A 108 -17.52 -2.54 15.52
C ALA A 108 -17.37 -4.06 15.38
N LEU A 109 -17.61 -4.59 14.17
CA LEU A 109 -17.46 -6.01 13.89
C LEU A 109 -15.98 -6.47 13.97
N PHE A 110 -15.05 -5.66 13.44
CA PHE A 110 -13.64 -5.94 13.60
C PHE A 110 -13.22 -5.90 15.08
N GLY A 111 -13.68 -4.90 15.84
CA GLY A 111 -13.42 -4.79 17.27
C GLY A 111 -13.91 -6.01 18.06
N GLN A 112 -15.10 -6.54 17.76
CA GLN A 112 -15.62 -7.77 18.36
C GLN A 112 -14.71 -8.97 18.04
N TRP A 113 -14.30 -9.13 16.78
CA TRP A 113 -13.35 -10.17 16.39
C TRP A 113 -12.02 -10.02 17.13
N ALA A 114 -11.44 -8.83 17.17
CA ALA A 114 -10.14 -8.55 17.78
C ALA A 114 -10.12 -8.82 19.30
N THR A 115 -11.19 -8.46 20.01
CA THR A 115 -11.33 -8.67 21.46
C THR A 115 -11.22 -10.16 21.84
N GLY A 116 -11.65 -11.08 20.96
CA GLY A 116 -11.57 -12.52 21.18
C GLY A 116 -10.22 -13.14 20.86
N GLN A 117 -9.24 -12.36 20.36
CA GLN A 117 -7.97 -12.90 19.89
C GLN A 117 -6.85 -12.79 20.93
N LYS A 118 -6.06 -13.85 21.08
CA LYS A 118 -4.79 -13.82 21.85
C LYS A 118 -3.65 -13.17 21.06
N SER A 119 -3.72 -13.23 19.74
CA SER A 119 -2.80 -12.60 18.80
C SER A 119 -3.55 -12.28 17.51
N TYR A 120 -3.21 -11.16 16.89
CA TYR A 120 -3.86 -10.73 15.66
C TYR A 120 -3.21 -11.46 14.49
N VAL A 121 -3.90 -12.46 13.93
CA VAL A 121 -3.43 -13.25 12.78
C VAL A 121 -4.37 -13.03 11.61
N MET A 122 -3.90 -12.40 10.55
CA MET A 122 -4.67 -12.07 9.35
C MET A 122 -5.36 -13.31 8.76
N GLU A 123 -4.70 -14.45 8.71
CA GLU A 123 -5.29 -15.70 8.21
C GLU A 123 -6.56 -16.12 9.01
N SER A 124 -6.56 -15.95 10.33
CA SER A 124 -7.74 -16.23 11.17
C SER A 124 -8.88 -15.28 10.86
N PHE A 125 -8.56 -13.99 10.69
CA PHE A 125 -9.54 -12.98 10.28
C PHE A 125 -10.11 -13.29 8.89
N TYR A 126 -9.25 -13.56 7.91
CA TYR A 126 -9.64 -13.88 6.54
C TYR A 126 -10.61 -15.07 6.46
N ARG A 127 -10.34 -16.16 7.19
CA ARG A 127 -11.25 -17.32 7.26
C ARG A 127 -12.62 -16.91 7.79
N SER A 128 -12.65 -16.09 8.83
CA SER A 128 -13.92 -15.58 9.36
C SER A 128 -14.68 -14.73 8.34
N GLN A 129 -13.98 -13.95 7.51
CA GLN A 129 -14.60 -13.16 6.46
C GLN A 129 -15.13 -14.02 5.31
N ARG A 130 -14.39 -15.06 4.88
CA ARG A 130 -14.89 -16.00 3.87
C ARG A 130 -16.21 -16.64 4.31
N VAL A 131 -16.26 -17.11 5.55
CA VAL A 131 -17.49 -17.71 6.10
C VAL A 131 -18.61 -16.68 6.20
N ARG A 132 -18.34 -15.48 6.74
CA ARG A 132 -19.33 -14.43 6.92
C ARG A 132 -19.96 -13.94 5.63
N LEU A 133 -19.11 -13.80 4.58
CA LEU A 133 -19.51 -13.27 3.28
C LEU A 133 -19.97 -14.35 2.30
N GLY A 134 -19.74 -15.64 2.61
CA GLY A 134 -20.04 -16.76 1.72
C GLY A 134 -19.14 -16.80 0.48
N ILE A 135 -17.94 -16.21 0.52
CA ILE A 135 -17.05 -16.06 -0.64
C ILE A 135 -16.09 -17.24 -0.74
N LEU A 136 -16.05 -17.88 -1.93
CA LEU A 136 -15.27 -19.08 -2.23
C LEU A 136 -15.53 -20.21 -1.21
N MET A 137 -16.80 -20.44 -0.89
CA MET A 137 -17.26 -21.47 0.05
C MET A 137 -18.12 -22.50 -0.69
N ASP A 138 -17.90 -23.78 -0.36
CA ASP A 138 -18.77 -24.91 -0.70
C ASP A 138 -19.44 -25.40 0.60
N GLY A 139 -20.65 -24.91 0.84
CA GLY A 139 -21.33 -25.09 2.13
C GLY A 139 -20.50 -24.51 3.28
N SER A 140 -20.10 -25.35 4.23
CA SER A 140 -19.25 -24.96 5.37
C SER A 140 -17.74 -25.09 5.13
N LYS A 141 -17.33 -25.55 3.96
CA LYS A 141 -15.92 -25.79 3.61
C LYS A 141 -15.41 -24.73 2.62
N PRO A 142 -14.10 -24.44 2.62
CA PRO A 142 -13.54 -23.60 1.60
C PRO A 142 -13.55 -24.32 0.25
N GLU A 143 -13.91 -23.58 -0.82
CA GLU A 143 -13.79 -24.06 -2.18
C GLU A 143 -12.35 -24.46 -2.50
N GLY A 144 -12.14 -25.53 -3.28
CA GLY A 144 -10.83 -26.13 -3.54
C GLY A 144 -10.22 -26.86 -2.33
N GLY A 145 -10.96 -27.02 -1.20
CA GLY A 145 -10.55 -27.79 -0.04
C GLY A 145 -9.49 -27.13 0.87
N GLN A 146 -9.01 -25.93 0.50
CA GLN A 146 -8.00 -25.19 1.25
C GLN A 146 -8.46 -23.76 1.55
N TRP A 147 -8.01 -23.23 2.72
CA TRP A 147 -8.32 -21.87 3.12
C TRP A 147 -7.50 -20.82 2.37
N ASN A 148 -6.30 -21.19 1.90
CA ASN A 148 -5.45 -20.36 1.05
C ASN A 148 -4.54 -21.22 0.17
N PHE A 149 -4.10 -20.64 -0.95
CA PHE A 149 -3.19 -21.23 -1.92
C PHE A 149 -1.84 -20.48 -1.98
N ASP A 150 -1.49 -19.73 -0.96
CA ASP A 150 -0.30 -18.85 -0.88
C ASP A 150 1.03 -19.57 -1.25
N LYS A 151 1.11 -20.87 -1.04
CA LYS A 151 2.30 -21.66 -1.43
C LYS A 151 2.47 -21.79 -2.94
N GLU A 152 1.39 -21.71 -3.69
CA GLU A 152 1.36 -21.80 -5.15
C GLU A 152 1.63 -20.44 -5.81
N ASN A 153 1.55 -19.34 -5.04
CA ASN A 153 1.63 -17.96 -5.51
C ASN A 153 3.03 -17.33 -5.35
N ARG A 154 4.11 -18.14 -5.42
CA ARG A 154 5.49 -17.70 -5.15
C ARG A 154 6.48 -18.14 -6.22
N LEU A 155 6.05 -18.12 -7.48
CA LEU A 155 6.95 -18.38 -8.57
C LEU A 155 7.83 -17.14 -8.87
N PRO A 156 9.10 -17.34 -9.22
CA PRO A 156 9.93 -16.25 -9.74
C PRO A 156 9.42 -15.78 -11.11
N PRO A 157 9.79 -14.57 -11.56
CA PRO A 157 9.42 -14.11 -12.88
C PRO A 157 9.94 -15.07 -13.96
N PRO A 158 9.10 -15.45 -14.94
CA PRO A 158 9.52 -16.33 -16.03
C PRO A 158 10.56 -15.62 -16.90
N LYS A 159 11.46 -16.39 -17.52
CA LYS A 159 12.46 -15.86 -18.44
C LYS A 159 11.82 -15.67 -19.83
N ASN A 160 12.21 -14.57 -20.51
CA ASN A 160 11.75 -14.29 -21.86
C ASN A 160 10.21 -14.31 -21.99
N TYR A 161 9.55 -13.72 -21.02
CA TYR A 161 8.10 -13.65 -20.94
C TYR A 161 7.61 -12.38 -21.65
N ASP A 162 6.60 -12.52 -22.46
CA ASP A 162 5.94 -11.40 -23.12
C ASP A 162 4.92 -10.80 -22.15
N TRP A 163 5.36 -9.79 -21.41
CA TRP A 163 4.55 -9.12 -20.40
C TRP A 163 3.42 -8.35 -21.08
N PRO A 164 2.17 -8.55 -20.65
CA PRO A 164 1.07 -7.78 -21.21
C PRO A 164 1.26 -6.28 -20.91
N PRO A 165 0.82 -5.41 -21.83
CA PRO A 165 0.83 -3.98 -21.59
C PRO A 165 -0.10 -3.63 -20.44
N TYR A 166 0.11 -2.49 -19.79
CA TYR A 166 -0.87 -1.88 -18.90
C TYR A 166 -1.88 -1.06 -19.72
N LEU A 167 -3.08 -0.87 -19.17
CA LEU A 167 -4.09 -0.03 -19.81
C LEU A 167 -3.72 1.44 -19.67
N GLU A 168 -3.72 2.18 -20.78
CA GLU A 168 -3.59 3.63 -20.78
C GLU A 168 -4.96 4.31 -20.80
N HIS A 169 -5.05 5.47 -20.13
CA HIS A 169 -6.26 6.28 -20.04
C HIS A 169 -6.02 7.63 -20.68
N GLU A 170 -6.94 8.07 -21.54
CA GLU A 170 -6.84 9.40 -22.14
C GLU A 170 -7.11 10.49 -21.09
N LEU A 171 -6.35 11.57 -21.20
CA LEU A 171 -6.54 12.78 -20.38
C LEU A 171 -7.59 13.67 -21.04
N ASP A 172 -8.59 14.07 -20.29
CA ASP A 172 -9.61 15.00 -20.75
C ASP A 172 -9.31 16.47 -20.37
N GLU A 173 -10.28 17.36 -20.59
CA GLU A 173 -10.13 18.79 -20.32
C GLU A 173 -9.85 19.09 -18.85
N ILE A 174 -10.46 18.34 -17.91
CA ILE A 174 -10.25 18.52 -16.47
C ILE A 174 -8.83 18.08 -16.09
N ASP A 175 -8.39 16.94 -16.58
CA ASP A 175 -7.03 16.44 -16.34
C ASP A 175 -5.98 17.43 -16.85
N LEU A 176 -6.18 17.97 -18.06
CA LEU A 176 -5.28 18.94 -18.66
C LEU A 176 -5.30 20.29 -17.91
N GLN A 177 -6.46 20.72 -17.42
CA GLN A 177 -6.57 21.92 -16.60
C GLN A 177 -5.77 21.76 -15.30
N VAL A 178 -5.98 20.65 -14.58
CA VAL A 178 -5.25 20.36 -13.34
C VAL A 178 -3.75 20.24 -13.59
N ALA A 179 -3.34 19.58 -14.67
CA ALA A 179 -1.94 19.47 -15.09
C ALA A 179 -1.28 20.83 -15.30
N ASN A 180 -1.98 21.75 -15.97
CA ASN A 180 -1.52 23.13 -16.21
C ASN A 180 -1.40 23.92 -14.89
N GLU A 181 -2.36 23.80 -13.97
CA GLU A 181 -2.35 24.49 -12.67
C GLU A 181 -1.14 24.14 -11.81
N ILE A 182 -0.63 22.91 -11.91
CA ILE A 182 0.53 22.43 -11.13
C ILE A 182 1.84 22.40 -11.92
N GLY A 183 1.80 22.73 -13.22
CA GLY A 183 2.98 22.66 -14.09
C GLY A 183 3.57 21.25 -14.15
N PHE A 184 2.74 20.23 -14.38
CA PHE A 184 3.15 18.83 -14.44
C PHE A 184 2.19 18.02 -15.31
N MET A 185 2.70 17.38 -16.36
CA MET A 185 1.93 16.47 -17.20
C MET A 185 2.00 15.05 -16.60
N PRO A 186 0.85 14.48 -16.18
CA PRO A 186 0.82 13.13 -15.62
C PRO A 186 1.01 12.07 -16.70
N THR A 187 1.38 10.87 -16.27
CA THR A 187 1.34 9.68 -17.12
C THR A 187 -0.11 9.24 -17.32
N LYS A 188 -0.40 8.58 -18.44
CA LYS A 188 -1.73 8.04 -18.77
C LYS A 188 -2.09 6.74 -18.04
N ILE A 189 -1.38 6.41 -16.97
CA ILE A 189 -1.56 5.15 -16.23
C ILE A 189 -2.80 5.18 -15.32
N TRP A 190 -3.10 6.33 -14.75
CA TRP A 190 -4.11 6.45 -13.70
C TRP A 190 -5.36 7.17 -14.20
N ALA A 191 -6.47 6.42 -14.26
CA ALA A 191 -7.78 6.99 -14.56
C ALA A 191 -8.25 7.91 -13.44
N THR A 192 -8.86 9.03 -13.78
CA THR A 192 -9.41 9.99 -12.83
C THR A 192 -10.95 9.97 -12.79
N THR A 193 -11.57 9.10 -13.60
CA THR A 193 -13.01 8.91 -13.68
C THR A 193 -13.42 7.50 -13.23
N ARG A 194 -14.66 7.35 -12.79
CA ARG A 194 -15.26 6.03 -12.45
C ARG A 194 -15.30 5.11 -13.67
N THR A 195 -15.61 5.65 -14.84
CA THR A 195 -15.62 4.90 -16.11
C THR A 195 -14.25 4.33 -16.44
N GLY A 196 -13.19 5.11 -16.28
CA GLY A 196 -11.81 4.66 -16.47
C GLY A 196 -11.39 3.63 -15.42
N ALA A 197 -11.76 3.83 -14.15
CA ALA A 197 -11.50 2.86 -13.09
C ALA A 197 -12.19 1.50 -13.36
N ARG A 198 -13.42 1.51 -13.86
CA ARG A 198 -14.15 0.30 -14.31
C ARG A 198 -13.51 -0.34 -15.53
N ALA A 199 -12.97 0.44 -16.45
CA ALA A 199 -12.21 -0.10 -17.58
C ALA A 199 -10.95 -0.83 -17.09
N GLN A 200 -10.21 -0.26 -16.11
CA GLN A 200 -9.08 -0.94 -15.47
C GLN A 200 -9.49 -2.25 -14.78
N LEU A 201 -10.63 -2.26 -14.08
CA LEU A 201 -11.16 -3.48 -13.45
C LEU A 201 -11.43 -4.57 -14.49
N ARG A 202 -12.15 -4.26 -15.57
CA ARG A 202 -12.41 -5.21 -16.66
C ARG A 202 -11.12 -5.71 -17.28
N TYR A 203 -10.19 -4.81 -17.58
CA TYR A 203 -8.90 -5.17 -18.16
C TYR A 203 -8.11 -6.15 -17.27
N PHE A 204 -8.09 -5.91 -15.97
CA PHE A 204 -7.47 -6.84 -15.00
C PHE A 204 -8.15 -8.21 -15.02
N VAL A 205 -9.47 -8.24 -14.93
CA VAL A 205 -10.26 -9.49 -14.85
C VAL A 205 -10.08 -10.32 -16.12
N ASP A 206 -10.07 -9.67 -17.29
CA ASP A 206 -10.01 -10.34 -18.58
C ASP A 206 -8.60 -10.83 -18.96
N HIS A 207 -7.54 -10.08 -18.55
CA HIS A 207 -6.20 -10.32 -19.08
C HIS A 207 -5.16 -10.72 -18.00
N HIS A 208 -5.35 -10.38 -16.74
CA HIS A 208 -4.33 -10.54 -15.71
C HIS A 208 -4.71 -11.52 -14.61
N LEU A 209 -5.99 -11.62 -14.24
CA LEU A 209 -6.45 -12.43 -13.10
C LEU A 209 -6.00 -13.88 -13.19
N VAL A 210 -6.03 -14.49 -14.38
CA VAL A 210 -5.61 -15.88 -14.61
C VAL A 210 -4.15 -16.13 -14.19
N HIS A 211 -3.28 -15.14 -14.33
CA HIS A 211 -1.85 -15.21 -14.04
C HIS A 211 -1.47 -14.58 -12.69
N PHE A 212 -2.41 -13.90 -12.02
CA PHE A 212 -2.16 -13.15 -10.78
C PHE A 212 -1.55 -14.05 -9.69
N GLY A 213 -2.19 -15.19 -9.41
CA GLY A 213 -1.76 -16.07 -8.32
C GLY A 213 -0.30 -16.49 -8.43
N PRO A 214 0.11 -17.26 -9.46
CA PRO A 214 1.48 -17.75 -9.57
C PRO A 214 2.56 -16.67 -9.47
N LEU A 215 2.30 -15.46 -10.00
CA LEU A 215 3.25 -14.36 -10.12
C LEU A 215 3.03 -13.23 -9.09
N GLU A 216 2.18 -13.43 -8.08
CA GLU A 216 1.85 -12.45 -7.05
C GLU A 216 3.11 -11.90 -6.34
N ASP A 217 4.07 -12.76 -6.04
CA ASP A 217 5.33 -12.41 -5.34
C ASP A 217 6.49 -12.08 -6.28
N ALA A 218 6.33 -12.22 -7.61
CA ALA A 218 7.39 -11.95 -8.57
C ALA A 218 7.73 -10.46 -8.68
N MET A 219 9.00 -10.15 -8.97
CA MET A 219 9.48 -8.79 -9.25
C MET A 219 10.35 -8.83 -10.51
N THR A 220 10.32 -7.80 -11.34
CA THR A 220 11.21 -7.70 -12.51
C THR A 220 11.48 -6.24 -12.86
N ALA A 221 12.63 -5.98 -13.45
CA ALA A 221 12.95 -4.68 -14.06
C ALA A 221 12.35 -4.52 -15.47
N GLU A 222 11.86 -5.60 -16.07
CA GLU A 222 11.31 -5.61 -17.43
C GLU A 222 9.88 -5.07 -17.49
N ASN A 223 9.09 -5.28 -16.41
CA ASN A 223 7.69 -4.81 -16.32
C ASN A 223 7.34 -4.46 -14.87
N TRP A 224 6.95 -3.22 -14.61
CA TRP A 224 6.62 -2.71 -13.28
C TRP A 224 5.27 -3.18 -12.74
N ALA A 225 4.33 -3.52 -13.62
CA ALA A 225 2.95 -3.89 -13.27
C ALA A 225 2.77 -5.41 -13.14
N LEU A 226 3.54 -6.21 -13.85
CA LEU A 226 3.37 -7.66 -13.96
C LEU A 226 1.90 -8.02 -14.26
N HIS A 227 1.29 -8.86 -13.42
CA HIS A 227 -0.14 -9.19 -13.47
C HIS A 227 -0.94 -8.58 -12.31
N HIS A 228 -0.43 -7.50 -11.69
CA HIS A 228 -1.16 -6.81 -10.63
C HIS A 228 -2.32 -5.98 -11.17
N SER A 229 -3.35 -5.82 -10.35
CA SER A 229 -4.63 -5.23 -10.78
C SER A 229 -4.58 -3.71 -11.02
N LEU A 230 -3.66 -3.00 -10.39
CA LEU A 230 -3.58 -1.53 -10.36
C LEU A 230 -4.86 -0.85 -9.80
N LEU A 231 -5.66 -1.56 -9.00
CA LEU A 231 -6.95 -1.06 -8.49
C LEU A 231 -6.85 -0.32 -7.15
N SER A 232 -5.71 -0.42 -6.45
CA SER A 232 -5.56 0.20 -5.12
C SER A 232 -5.84 1.71 -5.08
N PRO A 233 -5.43 2.56 -6.05
CA PRO A 233 -5.76 3.98 -6.03
C PRO A 233 -7.27 4.21 -6.12
N TYR A 234 -7.96 3.50 -6.99
CA TYR A 234 -9.40 3.64 -7.22
C TYR A 234 -10.24 3.18 -6.03
N LEU A 235 -9.85 2.06 -5.41
CA LEU A 235 -10.47 1.57 -4.18
C LEU A 235 -10.27 2.55 -3.02
N ASN A 236 -9.11 3.20 -2.93
CA ASN A 236 -8.78 4.04 -1.78
C ASN A 236 -9.43 5.44 -1.82
N ILE A 237 -9.90 5.89 -2.97
CA ILE A 237 -10.64 7.14 -3.13
C ILE A 237 -12.13 6.95 -3.49
N GLY A 238 -12.58 5.70 -3.70
CA GLY A 238 -13.98 5.38 -3.96
C GLY A 238 -14.45 5.55 -5.41
N LEU A 239 -13.53 5.58 -6.36
CA LEU A 239 -13.89 5.42 -7.78
C LEU A 239 -14.42 4.00 -8.06
N LEU A 240 -13.95 2.99 -7.30
CA LEU A 240 -14.50 1.65 -7.27
C LEU A 240 -14.91 1.27 -5.85
N HIS A 241 -16.03 0.60 -5.71
CA HIS A 241 -16.41 -0.05 -4.46
C HIS A 241 -15.86 -1.48 -4.41
N VAL A 242 -15.48 -1.94 -3.22
CA VAL A 242 -14.87 -3.27 -3.05
C VAL A 242 -15.80 -4.42 -3.45
N SER A 243 -17.12 -4.28 -3.25
CA SER A 243 -18.10 -5.28 -3.72
C SER A 243 -18.14 -5.37 -5.24
N GLU A 244 -18.07 -4.24 -5.96
CA GLU A 244 -18.02 -4.22 -7.42
C GLU A 244 -16.82 -4.98 -7.96
N VAL A 245 -15.67 -4.87 -7.30
CA VAL A 245 -14.45 -5.61 -7.67
C VAL A 245 -14.59 -7.10 -7.37
N LEU A 246 -15.15 -7.45 -6.20
CA LEU A 246 -15.41 -8.84 -5.83
C LEU A 246 -16.39 -9.50 -6.78
N ASP A 247 -17.51 -8.85 -7.09
CA ASP A 247 -18.54 -9.36 -7.98
C ASP A 247 -17.96 -9.67 -9.38
N ALA A 248 -17.14 -8.76 -9.92
CA ALA A 248 -16.48 -8.96 -11.22
C ALA A 248 -15.52 -10.16 -11.20
N VAL A 249 -14.69 -10.28 -10.14
CA VAL A 249 -13.72 -11.38 -10.00
C VAL A 249 -14.42 -12.72 -9.79
N LEU A 250 -15.46 -12.78 -8.97
CA LEU A 250 -16.21 -14.00 -8.70
C LEU A 250 -17.04 -14.44 -9.92
N ALA A 251 -17.64 -13.51 -10.65
CA ALA A 251 -18.33 -13.80 -11.91
C ALA A 251 -17.37 -14.42 -12.92
N ARG A 252 -16.17 -13.85 -13.09
CA ARG A 252 -15.15 -14.38 -13.99
C ARG A 252 -14.64 -15.75 -13.54
N HIS A 253 -14.49 -15.97 -12.23
CA HIS A 253 -14.12 -17.27 -11.68
C HIS A 253 -15.18 -18.35 -11.99
N ALA A 254 -16.46 -18.00 -11.91
CA ALA A 254 -17.57 -18.91 -12.18
C ALA A 254 -17.62 -19.41 -13.63
N GLU A 255 -16.93 -18.76 -14.58
CA GLU A 255 -16.76 -19.23 -15.96
C GLU A 255 -15.84 -20.47 -16.06
N GLY A 256 -15.04 -20.75 -15.02
CA GLY A 256 -14.34 -22.03 -14.83
C GLY A 256 -12.94 -22.12 -15.43
N ASP A 257 -12.39 -21.07 -16.02
CA ASP A 257 -11.05 -21.06 -16.63
C ASP A 257 -9.99 -20.33 -15.79
N ILE A 258 -10.40 -19.69 -14.68
CA ILE A 258 -9.46 -19.04 -13.74
C ILE A 258 -9.06 -20.04 -12.65
N PRO A 259 -7.74 -20.30 -12.46
CA PRO A 259 -7.27 -21.16 -11.36
C PRO A 259 -7.71 -20.62 -10.00
N ILE A 260 -8.18 -21.50 -9.12
CA ILE A 260 -8.62 -21.12 -7.77
C ILE A 260 -7.52 -20.39 -7.01
N ALA A 261 -6.26 -20.72 -7.21
CA ALA A 261 -5.12 -20.07 -6.58
C ALA A 261 -5.03 -18.57 -6.95
N SER A 262 -5.37 -18.20 -8.20
CA SER A 262 -5.40 -16.81 -8.63
C SER A 262 -6.59 -16.06 -8.06
N THR A 263 -7.78 -16.65 -8.11
CA THR A 263 -9.00 -16.02 -7.56
C THR A 263 -8.90 -15.86 -6.05
N GLU A 264 -8.53 -16.92 -5.33
CA GLU A 264 -8.38 -16.90 -3.87
C GLU A 264 -7.27 -15.94 -3.45
N GLY A 265 -6.12 -15.97 -4.14
CA GLY A 265 -5.02 -15.05 -3.89
C GLY A 265 -5.47 -13.59 -3.97
N PHE A 266 -6.23 -13.22 -5.01
CA PHE A 266 -6.74 -11.87 -5.18
C PHE A 266 -7.85 -11.52 -4.16
N VAL A 267 -8.81 -12.40 -3.93
CA VAL A 267 -9.88 -12.23 -2.93
C VAL A 267 -9.28 -12.05 -1.53
N ARG A 268 -8.20 -12.76 -1.20
CA ARG A 268 -7.48 -12.63 0.07
C ARG A 268 -6.87 -11.23 0.26
N GLN A 269 -6.46 -10.55 -0.83
CA GLN A 269 -6.02 -9.16 -0.72
C GLN A 269 -7.17 -8.22 -0.38
N LEU A 270 -8.38 -8.47 -0.88
CA LEU A 270 -9.56 -7.62 -0.66
C LEU A 270 -10.19 -7.85 0.72
N ILE A 271 -10.74 -9.04 0.97
CA ILE A 271 -11.48 -9.33 2.20
C ILE A 271 -10.61 -9.79 3.37
N GLY A 272 -9.36 -10.17 3.10
CA GLY A 272 -8.33 -10.45 4.09
C GLY A 272 -7.54 -9.19 4.43
N TRP A 273 -6.49 -8.90 3.66
CA TRP A 273 -5.53 -7.86 4.00
C TRP A 273 -6.12 -6.46 4.08
N ARG A 274 -6.89 -6.02 3.06
CA ARG A 274 -7.45 -4.66 3.06
C ARG A 274 -8.35 -4.42 4.28
N GLU A 275 -9.26 -5.34 4.56
CA GLU A 275 -10.18 -5.24 5.69
C GLU A 275 -9.45 -5.38 7.03
N TYR A 276 -8.49 -6.30 7.13
CA TYR A 276 -7.67 -6.51 8.32
C TYR A 276 -6.82 -5.27 8.66
N VAL A 277 -6.14 -4.69 7.67
CA VAL A 277 -5.30 -3.51 7.86
C VAL A 277 -6.13 -2.30 8.32
N ASN A 278 -7.30 -2.08 7.70
CA ASN A 278 -8.22 -1.04 8.15
C ASN A 278 -8.72 -1.28 9.58
N GLY A 279 -9.10 -2.52 9.89
CA GLY A 279 -9.53 -2.90 11.22
C GLY A 279 -8.44 -2.69 12.28
N MET A 280 -7.21 -3.12 11.98
CA MET A 280 -6.06 -2.92 12.86
C MET A 280 -5.74 -1.44 13.07
N TYR A 281 -5.81 -0.61 12.02
CA TYR A 281 -5.62 0.83 12.14
C TYR A 281 -6.53 1.45 13.21
N TRP A 282 -7.83 1.16 13.15
CA TRP A 282 -8.78 1.68 14.12
C TRP A 282 -8.65 1.04 15.50
N HIS A 283 -8.34 -0.25 15.56
CA HIS A 283 -8.21 -1.00 16.81
C HIS A 283 -6.99 -0.59 17.63
N LEU A 284 -5.85 -0.36 16.98
CA LEU A 284 -4.59 0.01 17.64
C LEU A 284 -4.54 1.51 18.04
N GLY A 285 -5.41 2.33 17.45
CA GLY A 285 -5.57 3.73 17.86
C GLY A 285 -4.60 4.72 17.20
N ALA A 286 -4.85 6.00 17.44
CA ALA A 286 -4.15 7.10 16.76
C ALA A 286 -2.65 7.18 17.07
N ASP A 287 -2.23 6.75 18.24
CA ASP A 287 -0.83 6.81 18.68
C ASP A 287 0.03 5.67 18.13
N TYR A 288 -0.58 4.64 17.56
CA TYR A 288 0.14 3.49 16.99
C TYR A 288 1.21 3.89 15.97
N LYS A 289 0.97 4.93 15.18
CA LYS A 289 1.93 5.47 14.20
C LYS A 289 3.24 5.98 14.82
N ASN A 290 3.26 6.22 16.13
CA ASN A 290 4.44 6.70 16.86
C ASN A 290 5.31 5.55 17.40
N SER A 291 4.91 4.29 17.19
CA SER A 291 5.64 3.11 17.66
C SER A 291 7.04 3.02 17.04
N ASN A 292 8.03 2.66 17.86
CA ASN A 292 9.42 2.44 17.45
C ASN A 292 10.12 1.48 18.43
N SER A 293 9.63 0.25 18.54
CA SER A 293 10.09 -0.75 19.52
C SER A 293 11.55 -1.17 19.34
N LEU A 294 12.09 -1.04 18.11
CA LEU A 294 13.48 -1.37 17.80
C LEU A 294 14.45 -0.19 18.02
N GLY A 295 13.96 0.99 18.40
CA GLY A 295 14.77 2.17 18.66
C GLY A 295 15.52 2.69 17.42
N ALA A 296 14.97 2.51 16.22
CA ALA A 296 15.59 2.97 14.98
C ALA A 296 15.52 4.50 14.85
N THR A 297 16.64 5.15 14.59
CA THR A 297 16.75 6.63 14.65
C THR A 297 17.33 7.27 13.39
N ARG A 298 17.78 6.46 12.40
CA ARG A 298 18.42 6.99 11.19
C ARG A 298 17.45 7.82 10.37
N GLU A 299 17.92 8.96 9.88
CA GLU A 299 17.20 9.75 8.89
C GLU A 299 16.93 8.93 7.63
N LEU A 300 15.92 9.35 6.85
CA LEU A 300 15.63 8.71 5.57
C LEU A 300 16.77 8.97 4.58
N PRO A 301 17.49 7.93 4.11
CA PRO A 301 18.58 8.10 3.16
C PRO A 301 18.15 8.66 1.81
N ALA A 302 19.05 9.42 1.16
CA ALA A 302 18.79 10.06 -0.13
C ALA A 302 18.39 9.07 -1.23
N LEU A 303 18.86 7.82 -1.18
CA LEU A 303 18.50 6.79 -2.16
C LEU A 303 16.98 6.53 -2.27
N PHE A 304 16.18 6.84 -1.23
CA PHE A 304 14.72 6.74 -1.29
C PHE A 304 14.07 7.94 -1.97
N THR A 305 14.71 9.11 -1.90
CA THR A 305 14.10 10.38 -2.35
C THR A 305 14.65 10.87 -3.68
N GLU A 306 15.78 10.35 -4.10
CA GLU A 306 16.50 10.78 -5.31
C GLU A 306 16.81 9.56 -6.18
N PRO A 307 16.07 9.35 -7.29
CA PRO A 307 16.38 8.29 -8.24
C PRO A 307 17.83 8.37 -8.73
N GLY A 308 18.49 7.22 -8.91
CA GLY A 308 19.87 7.13 -9.37
C GLY A 308 20.94 7.31 -8.29
N LYS A 309 20.58 7.47 -7.03
CA LYS A 309 21.51 7.62 -5.88
C LYS A 309 21.94 6.29 -5.25
N THR A 310 21.92 5.20 -5.99
CA THR A 310 22.39 3.89 -5.52
C THR A 310 22.82 2.99 -6.65
N ASP A 311 23.88 2.21 -6.41
CA ASP A 311 24.33 1.13 -7.27
C ASP A 311 23.57 -0.20 -7.02
N MET A 312 22.69 -0.23 -6.00
CA MET A 312 21.80 -1.37 -5.77
C MET A 312 20.67 -1.39 -6.79
N ARG A 313 20.80 -2.17 -7.86
CA ARG A 313 19.85 -2.19 -8.97
C ARG A 313 18.39 -2.41 -8.50
N CYS A 314 18.15 -3.28 -7.52
CA CYS A 314 16.81 -3.52 -6.99
C CYS A 314 16.18 -2.26 -6.36
N VAL A 315 16.92 -1.54 -5.50
CA VAL A 315 16.43 -0.31 -4.86
C VAL A 315 16.29 0.79 -5.90
N GLY A 316 17.31 0.96 -6.77
CA GLY A 316 17.29 1.98 -7.82
C GLY A 316 16.09 1.84 -8.76
N SER A 317 15.82 0.61 -9.27
CA SER A 317 14.66 0.35 -10.14
C SER A 317 13.33 0.65 -9.43
N VAL A 318 13.17 0.17 -8.19
CA VAL A 318 11.92 0.37 -7.44
C VAL A 318 11.69 1.84 -7.10
N VAL A 319 12.72 2.58 -6.69
CA VAL A 319 12.62 4.02 -6.41
C VAL A 319 12.33 4.82 -7.68
N GLN A 320 12.88 4.42 -8.83
CA GLN A 320 12.57 5.02 -10.12
C GLN A 320 11.10 4.84 -10.47
N ASP A 321 10.55 3.61 -10.31
CA ASP A 321 9.13 3.33 -10.55
C ASP A 321 8.22 4.17 -9.65
N VAL A 322 8.58 4.32 -8.37
CA VAL A 322 7.84 5.19 -7.43
C VAL A 322 7.90 6.66 -7.89
N ALA A 323 9.05 7.13 -8.34
CA ALA A 323 9.20 8.52 -8.79
C ALA A 323 8.41 8.83 -10.07
N GLU A 324 8.33 7.87 -10.99
CA GLU A 324 7.65 8.03 -12.28
C GLU A 324 6.14 7.80 -12.19
N ARG A 325 5.72 6.80 -11.41
CA ARG A 325 4.34 6.28 -11.43
C ARG A 325 3.59 6.45 -10.12
N GLY A 326 4.30 6.86 -9.05
CA GLY A 326 3.74 6.92 -7.71
C GLY A 326 3.32 5.55 -7.17
N TRP A 327 3.82 4.44 -7.74
CA TRP A 327 3.33 3.12 -7.41
C TRP A 327 4.34 2.01 -7.76
N VAL A 328 4.38 1.02 -6.90
CA VAL A 328 4.89 -0.33 -7.14
C VAL A 328 3.99 -1.30 -6.38
N HIS A 329 3.94 -2.56 -6.77
CA HIS A 329 3.11 -3.56 -6.07
C HIS A 329 3.65 -3.90 -4.67
N HIS A 330 2.92 -4.73 -3.92
CA HIS A 330 3.20 -4.97 -2.49
C HIS A 330 4.61 -5.51 -2.23
N ILE A 331 5.09 -6.44 -3.04
CA ILE A 331 6.36 -7.11 -2.76
C ILE A 331 7.59 -6.19 -2.84
N PRO A 332 7.79 -5.33 -3.86
CA PRO A 332 8.83 -4.31 -3.81
C PRO A 332 8.69 -3.34 -2.63
N ARG A 333 7.46 -2.96 -2.23
CA ARG A 333 7.25 -2.12 -1.03
C ARG A 333 7.77 -2.81 0.22
N LEU A 334 7.45 -4.10 0.39
CA LEU A 334 7.80 -4.86 1.60
C LEU A 334 9.25 -5.36 1.56
N MET A 335 9.64 -6.07 0.50
CA MET A 335 10.88 -6.85 0.46
C MET A 335 12.09 -6.09 -0.10
N VAL A 336 11.86 -4.96 -0.76
CA VAL A 336 12.93 -4.07 -1.22
C VAL A 336 12.96 -2.82 -0.35
N LEU A 337 11.93 -1.97 -0.39
CA LEU A 337 11.95 -0.67 0.29
C LEU A 337 11.91 -0.81 1.82
N SER A 338 10.87 -1.46 2.37
CA SER A 338 10.72 -1.58 3.84
C SER A 338 11.81 -2.46 4.44
N ASN A 339 12.15 -3.58 3.79
CA ASN A 339 13.22 -4.46 4.24
C ASN A 339 14.56 -3.71 4.33
N PHE A 340 14.93 -2.93 3.28
CA PHE A 340 16.17 -2.14 3.33
C PHE A 340 16.12 -1.07 4.42
N ALA A 341 15.02 -0.33 4.55
CA ALA A 341 14.85 0.67 5.59
C ALA A 341 14.98 0.07 7.00
N LEU A 342 14.35 -1.08 7.24
CA LEU A 342 14.42 -1.80 8.51
C LEU A 342 15.85 -2.28 8.81
N LEU A 343 16.51 -2.92 7.84
CA LEU A 343 17.87 -3.41 7.98
C LEU A 343 18.88 -2.27 8.26
N ALA A 344 18.69 -1.13 7.59
CA ALA A 344 19.51 0.06 7.79
C ALA A 344 19.22 0.82 9.08
N GLY A 345 18.14 0.50 9.81
CA GLY A 345 17.73 1.19 11.04
C GLY A 345 17.16 2.58 10.79
N VAL A 346 16.45 2.77 9.69
CA VAL A 346 15.74 4.02 9.40
C VAL A 346 14.61 4.24 10.40
N ASN A 347 14.41 5.49 10.83
CA ASN A 347 13.32 5.86 11.71
C ASN A 347 11.98 5.55 11.05
N PRO A 348 11.08 4.76 11.69
CA PRO A 348 9.84 4.32 11.07
C PRO A 348 8.89 5.48 10.72
N GLN A 349 8.90 6.58 11.48
CA GLN A 349 8.06 7.76 11.20
C GLN A 349 8.57 8.53 9.97
N HIS A 350 9.89 8.59 9.74
CA HIS A 350 10.46 9.20 8.54
C HIS A 350 10.16 8.38 7.30
N PHE A 351 10.28 7.05 7.40
CA PHE A 351 9.92 6.14 6.31
C PHE A 351 8.41 6.17 6.02
N LEU A 352 7.55 6.17 7.06
CA LEU A 352 6.09 6.30 6.93
C LEU A 352 5.72 7.58 6.19
N ARG A 353 6.31 8.71 6.56
CA ARG A 353 6.05 10.00 5.89
C ARG A 353 6.39 9.93 4.42
N TRP A 354 7.57 9.40 4.07
CA TRP A 354 7.97 9.23 2.67
C TRP A 354 7.00 8.34 1.89
N MET A 355 6.60 7.21 2.47
CA MET A 355 5.62 6.31 1.84
C MET A 355 4.26 7.02 1.62
N GLN A 356 3.80 7.80 2.58
CA GLN A 356 2.55 8.56 2.46
C GLN A 356 2.61 9.66 1.40
N GLU A 357 3.77 10.29 1.23
CA GLU A 357 3.95 11.37 0.26
C GLU A 357 4.21 10.88 -1.16
N SER A 358 4.78 9.68 -1.32
CA SER A 358 5.29 9.18 -2.60
C SER A 358 4.31 8.28 -3.35
N PHE A 359 3.38 7.62 -2.65
CA PHE A 359 2.49 6.66 -3.30
C PHE A 359 1.11 7.25 -3.60
N ILE A 360 0.62 7.00 -4.81
CA ILE A 360 -0.66 7.50 -5.31
C ILE A 360 -1.86 6.91 -4.54
N ASP A 361 -1.73 5.68 -4.07
CA ASP A 361 -2.73 4.97 -3.28
C ASP A 361 -2.58 5.16 -1.76
N ALA A 362 -1.68 6.05 -1.32
CA ALA A 362 -1.39 6.25 0.08
C ALA A 362 -2.57 6.91 0.82
N THR A 363 -3.13 6.18 1.77
CA THR A 363 -4.06 6.67 2.78
C THR A 363 -3.56 6.28 4.16
N GLU A 364 -3.95 7.01 5.21
CA GLU A 364 -3.40 6.80 6.55
C GLU A 364 -3.71 5.39 7.07
N TRP A 365 -4.95 4.91 6.87
CA TRP A 365 -5.38 3.59 7.33
C TRP A 365 -4.62 2.43 6.70
N VAL A 366 -4.13 2.58 5.44
CA VAL A 366 -3.35 1.53 4.78
C VAL A 366 -1.87 1.66 5.08
N MET A 367 -1.33 2.89 5.10
CA MET A 367 0.11 3.09 5.26
C MET A 367 0.58 2.85 6.69
N VAL A 368 -0.16 3.31 7.70
CA VAL A 368 0.29 3.20 9.09
C VAL A 368 0.50 1.75 9.52
N PRO A 369 -0.47 0.81 9.40
CA PRO A 369 -0.23 -0.58 9.82
C PRO A 369 0.79 -1.30 8.94
N ASN A 370 0.77 -1.06 7.62
CA ASN A 370 1.72 -1.72 6.72
C ASN A 370 3.16 -1.26 6.95
N VAL A 371 3.39 0.01 7.22
CA VAL A 371 4.75 0.51 7.48
C VAL A 371 5.18 0.22 8.92
N ILE A 372 4.41 0.66 9.91
CA ILE A 372 4.79 0.54 11.32
C ILE A 372 4.80 -0.92 11.78
N GLY A 373 3.75 -1.67 11.47
CA GLY A 373 3.60 -3.08 11.89
C GLY A 373 4.32 -4.05 10.99
N MET A 374 3.97 -4.07 9.70
CA MET A 374 4.45 -5.10 8.78
C MET A 374 5.88 -4.83 8.30
N GLY A 375 6.15 -3.64 7.76
CA GLY A 375 7.41 -3.33 7.11
C GLY A 375 8.56 -3.07 8.07
N MET A 376 8.33 -2.22 9.08
CA MET A 376 9.36 -1.77 10.03
C MET A 376 9.36 -2.54 11.35
N HIS A 377 8.38 -3.41 11.59
CA HIS A 377 8.22 -4.16 12.85
C HIS A 377 8.37 -3.25 14.10
N ALA A 378 7.94 -2.01 13.96
CA ALA A 378 8.13 -0.97 14.95
C ALA A 378 7.13 -1.06 16.11
N ASP A 379 6.11 -1.90 15.99
CA ASP A 379 5.07 -2.18 16.99
C ASP A 379 5.42 -3.31 17.98
N GLY A 380 6.63 -3.87 17.88
CA GLY A 380 7.06 -4.96 18.74
C GLY A 380 6.38 -6.30 18.48
N GLY A 381 5.75 -6.44 17.31
CA GLY A 381 5.14 -7.71 16.87
C GLY A 381 3.65 -7.83 17.12
N LEU A 382 2.94 -6.73 17.33
CA LEU A 382 1.48 -6.73 17.49
C LEU A 382 0.79 -7.17 16.20
N MET A 383 1.19 -6.61 15.05
CA MET A 383 0.60 -6.92 13.77
C MET A 383 1.22 -8.16 13.11
N MET A 384 2.55 -8.29 13.20
CA MET A 384 3.30 -9.37 12.57
C MET A 384 4.21 -10.06 13.60
N THR A 385 4.05 -11.37 13.78
CA THR A 385 4.74 -12.16 14.81
C THR A 385 6.26 -12.28 14.64
N LYS A 386 6.81 -11.84 13.52
CA LYS A 386 8.25 -11.73 13.24
C LYS A 386 8.50 -10.62 12.23
N PRO A 387 9.69 -10.00 12.23
CA PRO A 387 10.05 -9.04 11.18
C PRO A 387 10.16 -9.70 9.80
N TYR A 388 9.78 -8.96 8.76
CA TYR A 388 9.97 -9.35 7.36
C TYR A 388 11.37 -8.93 6.88
N VAL A 389 12.39 -9.57 7.43
CA VAL A 389 13.79 -9.33 7.04
C VAL A 389 14.33 -10.44 6.18
N SER A 390 15.07 -10.07 5.13
CA SER A 390 15.75 -11.00 4.25
C SER A 390 17.03 -10.39 3.67
N GLY A 391 18.02 -11.24 3.38
CA GLY A 391 19.19 -10.86 2.60
C GLY A 391 18.93 -10.86 1.10
N GLY A 392 19.95 -10.52 0.31
CA GLY A 392 19.90 -10.45 -1.14
C GLY A 392 19.50 -11.76 -1.85
N ALA A 393 19.61 -12.90 -1.17
CA ALA A 393 19.22 -14.20 -1.72
C ALA A 393 17.71 -14.28 -2.05
N TYR A 394 16.84 -13.66 -1.24
CA TYR A 394 15.40 -13.60 -1.53
C TYR A 394 15.14 -12.77 -2.79
N ILE A 395 15.72 -11.57 -2.87
CA ILE A 395 15.56 -10.68 -4.03
C ILE A 395 16.10 -11.37 -5.29
N SER A 396 17.26 -12.04 -5.20
CA SER A 396 17.85 -12.79 -6.33
C SER A 396 16.99 -13.97 -6.80
N LYS A 397 16.23 -14.60 -5.88
CA LYS A 397 15.32 -15.70 -6.22
C LYS A 397 14.04 -15.18 -6.89
N MET A 398 13.47 -14.10 -6.37
CA MET A 398 12.14 -13.60 -6.73
C MET A 398 12.19 -12.49 -7.79
N SER A 399 13.39 -12.15 -8.30
CA SER A 399 13.54 -11.11 -9.31
C SER A 399 14.71 -11.34 -10.26
N ASP A 400 14.78 -10.53 -11.30
CA ASP A 400 15.90 -10.40 -12.21
C ASP A 400 16.85 -9.25 -11.83
N TYR A 401 16.57 -8.48 -10.79
CA TYR A 401 17.36 -7.30 -10.39
C TYR A 401 18.83 -7.59 -10.16
N CYS A 402 19.16 -8.77 -9.61
CA CYS A 402 20.55 -9.13 -9.31
C CYS A 402 21.39 -9.44 -10.56
N LYS A 403 20.75 -9.63 -11.73
CA LYS A 403 21.47 -9.75 -13.01
C LYS A 403 22.13 -8.41 -13.36
N GLY A 404 23.45 -8.40 -13.46
CA GLY A 404 24.22 -7.19 -13.80
C GLY A 404 24.25 -6.13 -12.68
N CYS A 405 23.82 -6.46 -11.45
CA CYS A 405 24.02 -5.62 -10.29
C CYS A 405 25.51 -5.61 -9.89
N LYS A 406 26.04 -4.47 -9.44
CA LYS A 406 27.39 -4.32 -8.89
C LYS A 406 27.64 -5.28 -7.72
N TYR A 407 26.63 -5.55 -6.91
CA TYR A 407 26.72 -6.32 -5.68
C TYR A 407 26.29 -7.79 -5.87
N ASN A 408 27.05 -8.71 -5.26
CA ASN A 408 26.76 -10.14 -5.29
C ASN A 408 25.86 -10.54 -4.11
N PRO A 409 24.63 -11.03 -4.34
CA PRO A 409 23.68 -11.38 -3.28
C PRO A 409 24.12 -12.55 -2.39
N LYS A 410 25.14 -13.33 -2.81
CA LYS A 410 25.68 -14.45 -2.04
C LYS A 410 26.77 -14.04 -1.05
N LEU A 411 27.38 -12.87 -1.25
CA LEU A 411 28.47 -12.37 -0.42
C LEU A 411 27.90 -11.47 0.69
N ARG A 412 28.48 -11.56 1.90
CA ARG A 412 28.15 -10.73 3.07
C ARG A 412 29.30 -9.85 3.52
N THR A 413 30.53 -10.17 3.09
CA THR A 413 31.75 -9.42 3.40
C THR A 413 32.49 -9.09 2.09
N GLY A 414 33.40 -8.12 2.13
CA GLY A 414 34.13 -7.62 0.98
C GLY A 414 33.37 -6.54 0.20
N GLU A 415 34.08 -5.84 -0.70
CA GLU A 415 33.61 -4.65 -1.40
C GLU A 415 32.37 -4.89 -2.25
N THR A 416 32.27 -6.04 -2.92
CA THR A 416 31.13 -6.40 -3.78
C THR A 416 30.02 -7.12 -3.04
N ALA A 417 30.09 -7.25 -1.71
CA ALA A 417 29.04 -7.85 -0.91
C ALA A 417 27.74 -7.06 -1.02
N CYS A 418 26.62 -7.79 -1.18
CA CYS A 418 25.31 -7.16 -1.28
C CYS A 418 24.91 -6.48 0.03
N PRO A 419 24.61 -5.17 0.04
CA PRO A 419 24.21 -4.46 1.24
C PRO A 419 23.03 -5.11 1.99
N PHE A 420 22.02 -5.68 1.29
CA PHE A 420 20.97 -6.47 1.93
C PHE A 420 21.52 -7.66 2.69
N THR A 421 22.46 -8.42 2.13
CA THR A 421 23.02 -9.61 2.77
C THR A 421 23.88 -9.24 3.98
N THR A 422 24.70 -8.20 3.84
CA THR A 422 25.52 -7.67 4.95
C THR A 422 24.64 -7.18 6.09
N LEU A 423 23.69 -6.27 5.79
CA LEU A 423 22.83 -5.66 6.80
C LEU A 423 21.83 -6.65 7.42
N TYR A 424 21.41 -7.70 6.69
CA TYR A 424 20.57 -8.76 7.24
C TYR A 424 21.24 -9.48 8.42
N TRP A 425 22.49 -9.90 8.26
CA TRP A 425 23.20 -10.56 9.33
C TRP A 425 23.55 -9.61 10.48
N ASN A 426 23.89 -8.37 10.16
CA ASN A 426 24.10 -7.31 11.16
C ASN A 426 22.79 -7.00 11.92
N PHE A 427 21.62 -6.97 11.26
CA PHE A 427 20.33 -6.79 11.91
C PHE A 427 20.05 -7.91 12.92
N LEU A 428 20.26 -9.16 12.56
CA LEU A 428 20.07 -10.30 13.47
C LEU A 428 20.99 -10.17 14.70
N GLU A 429 22.22 -9.75 14.52
CA GLU A 429 23.19 -9.56 15.62
C GLU A 429 22.76 -8.41 16.54
N ARG A 430 22.41 -7.24 15.99
CA ARG A 430 21.95 -6.07 16.73
C ARG A 430 20.69 -6.32 17.55
N HIS A 431 19.83 -7.22 17.11
CA HIS A 431 18.53 -7.48 17.72
C HIS A 431 18.41 -8.91 18.27
N GLU A 432 19.55 -9.54 18.64
CA GLU A 432 19.56 -10.91 19.19
C GLU A 432 18.68 -11.00 20.45
N ASP A 433 18.77 -10.05 21.35
CA ASP A 433 17.99 -10.02 22.59
C ASP A 433 16.48 -9.97 22.33
N ALA A 434 16.05 -9.24 21.31
CA ALA A 434 14.63 -9.11 20.97
C ALA A 434 14.05 -10.35 20.28
N PHE A 435 14.85 -11.07 19.48
CA PHE A 435 14.31 -12.08 18.57
C PHE A 435 14.86 -13.50 18.77
N ALA A 436 15.94 -13.73 19.53
CA ALA A 436 16.52 -15.07 19.69
C ALA A 436 15.54 -16.09 20.28
N GLN A 437 14.58 -15.63 21.09
CA GLN A 437 13.56 -16.48 21.69
C GLN A 437 12.32 -16.66 20.78
N ASN A 438 12.21 -15.92 19.68
CA ASN A 438 11.11 -16.04 18.74
C ASN A 438 11.25 -17.35 17.96
N HIS A 439 10.32 -18.29 18.16
CA HIS A 439 10.36 -19.62 17.54
C HIS A 439 10.40 -19.57 16.00
N ARG A 440 9.83 -18.50 15.38
CA ARG A 440 9.83 -18.31 13.92
C ARG A 440 11.18 -17.78 13.40
N MET A 441 12.08 -17.33 14.29
CA MET A 441 13.42 -16.81 13.95
C MET A 441 14.55 -17.77 14.33
N LYS A 442 14.26 -18.93 14.92
CA LYS A 442 15.28 -19.87 15.40
C LYS A 442 16.28 -20.30 14.33
N GLN A 443 15.82 -20.59 13.12
CA GLN A 443 16.70 -21.02 12.03
C GLN A 443 17.69 -19.92 11.63
N GLN A 444 17.24 -18.66 11.61
CA GLN A 444 18.08 -17.49 11.29
C GLN A 444 19.19 -17.33 12.34
N TYR A 445 18.86 -17.45 13.62
CA TYR A 445 19.84 -17.38 14.71
C TYR A 445 20.79 -18.57 14.76
N PHE A 446 20.34 -19.79 14.40
CA PHE A 446 21.26 -20.90 14.18
C PHE A 446 22.24 -20.62 13.02
N GLY A 447 21.77 -19.98 11.96
CA GLY A 447 22.62 -19.50 10.88
C GLY A 447 23.66 -18.51 11.37
N LEU A 448 23.22 -17.46 12.11
CA LEU A 448 24.10 -16.44 12.66
C LEU A 448 25.22 -17.03 13.54
N LYS A 449 24.90 -17.99 14.41
CA LYS A 449 25.89 -18.64 15.31
C LYS A 449 26.97 -19.43 14.57
N ARG A 450 26.72 -19.83 13.31
CA ARG A 450 27.67 -20.60 12.49
C ARG A 450 28.61 -19.72 11.65
N LEU A 451 28.41 -18.39 11.65
CA LEU A 451 29.26 -17.49 10.90
C LEU A 451 30.64 -17.40 11.55
N SER A 452 31.69 -17.68 10.77
CA SER A 452 33.09 -17.56 11.21
C SER A 452 33.68 -16.15 10.96
N ASP A 453 33.05 -15.35 10.09
CA ASP A 453 33.49 -14.06 9.60
C ASP A 453 32.73 -12.87 10.21
N ARG A 454 32.26 -13.01 11.46
CA ARG A 454 31.42 -12.00 12.14
C ARG A 454 32.12 -10.64 12.27
N SER A 455 33.40 -10.63 12.60
CA SER A 455 34.18 -9.38 12.72
C SER A 455 34.28 -8.63 11.37
N GLU A 456 34.54 -9.36 10.28
CA GLU A 456 34.59 -8.78 8.94
C GLU A 456 33.18 -8.29 8.50
N LEU A 457 32.14 -9.02 8.88
CA LEU A 457 30.76 -8.64 8.65
C LEU A 457 30.41 -7.32 9.34
N GLN A 458 30.80 -7.12 10.60
CA GLN A 458 30.59 -5.88 11.34
C GLN A 458 31.27 -4.71 10.66
N VAL A 459 32.57 -4.86 10.31
CA VAL A 459 33.32 -3.84 9.57
C VAL A 459 32.61 -3.46 8.28
N ARG A 460 32.19 -4.50 7.50
CA ARG A 460 31.47 -4.26 6.23
C ARG A 460 30.11 -3.57 6.46
N ALA A 461 29.37 -3.93 7.50
CA ALA A 461 28.11 -3.29 7.82
C ALA A 461 28.28 -1.80 8.14
N GLU A 462 29.35 -1.44 8.89
CA GLU A 462 29.68 -0.04 9.17
C GLU A 462 30.07 0.73 7.90
N GLU A 463 30.81 0.10 6.98
CA GLU A 463 31.14 0.70 5.67
C GLU A 463 29.88 0.97 4.85
N VAL A 464 28.98 -0.01 4.75
CA VAL A 464 27.71 0.13 4.05
C VAL A 464 26.89 1.28 4.65
N ILE A 465 26.82 1.37 5.97
CA ILE A 465 26.09 2.43 6.67
C ILE A 465 26.74 3.80 6.43
N ARG A 466 28.08 3.91 6.50
CA ARG A 466 28.79 5.17 6.18
C ARG A 466 28.56 5.62 4.74
N ALA A 467 28.61 4.67 3.79
CA ALA A 467 28.33 4.95 2.38
C ALA A 467 26.87 5.40 2.16
N LEU A 468 25.92 4.76 2.87
CA LEU A 468 24.50 5.13 2.86
C LEU A 468 24.28 6.57 3.37
N ASP A 469 24.91 6.93 4.50
CA ASP A 469 24.81 8.27 5.10
C ASP A 469 25.47 9.35 4.23
N ALA A 470 26.51 8.96 3.46
CA ALA A 470 27.17 9.83 2.49
C ALA A 470 26.44 9.93 1.14
N GLY A 471 25.37 9.16 0.94
CA GLY A 471 24.66 9.09 -0.36
C GLY A 471 25.49 8.45 -1.49
N ALA A 472 26.40 7.54 -1.14
CA ALA A 472 27.38 6.91 -2.04
C ALA A 472 27.22 5.38 -2.14
N LEU A 473 26.02 4.83 -1.80
CA LEU A 473 25.78 3.38 -1.78
C LEU A 473 25.22 2.87 -3.11
#